data_9f3eb5ceb8a94c2dfedecef9300c834f
#
_entry.id   9f3eb5ceb8a94c2dfedecef9300c834f
#
_cell.length_a   1.000
_cell.length_b   1.000
_cell.length_c   1.000
_cell.angle_alpha   90.00
_cell.angle_beta   90.00
_cell.angle_gamma   90.00
#
_symmetry.space_group_name_H-M   'P 1'
#
loop_
_entity.id
_entity.type
_entity.pdbx_description
1 polymer ?
#
loop_
_entity_poly.entity_id
_entity_poly.type
_entity_poly.pdbx_seq_one_letter_code
_entity_poly.pdbx_strand_id
1 'polypeptide(L)'
;MAKVLIATEKPFSGVAVKGIKEVFDAAGYETVLLEKYTEKAQLLEAVADVDAMIIRSDKVDAEVLDAAKQLKIVVRAGAGYDNIDLEAATAHKVVAMNTPGQNANSVAELVFGLLVYAKRNFFNGTSGTELKAKRLGILAFGAVGRNVARIAKGFDMQVLAYDAYCPAEVIEAAGVKAVGSAAELFEQSDIVSLHIPATAETRQSINRELVNKLPKGGILVNTARKEVINEAELLALLAEREDLKYVTDIKPDADADFAKFEGRYFTTPKKMGAQTAEANVNAGIAAAHQIVGFLEEGITKFQVNK
;
A
#
# COMPACT_ATOMS: atom_id res chain seq x y z
N MET A 1 19.57 18.51 -22.33
CA MET A 1 19.78 17.82 -21.04
C MET A 1 18.49 17.97 -20.27
N ALA A 2 17.86 16.89 -19.85
CA ALA A 2 16.62 16.97 -19.07
C ALA A 2 16.93 17.44 -17.64
N LYS A 3 16.02 18.25 -17.06
CA LYS A 3 16.11 18.75 -15.72
C LYS A 3 15.03 18.09 -14.87
N VAL A 4 15.41 17.45 -13.77
CA VAL A 4 14.51 16.66 -12.92
C VAL A 4 14.47 17.24 -11.52
N LEU A 5 13.23 17.53 -11.03
CA LEU A 5 12.98 17.99 -9.67
C LEU A 5 12.66 16.81 -8.76
N ILE A 6 13.35 16.70 -7.64
CA ILE A 6 12.95 15.85 -6.51
C ILE A 6 12.32 16.77 -5.46
N ALA A 7 10.97 16.80 -5.37
CA ALA A 7 10.24 17.66 -4.46
C ALA A 7 9.63 16.84 -3.32
N THR A 8 10.04 17.12 -2.07
CA THR A 8 9.53 16.39 -0.91
C THR A 8 9.51 17.25 0.36
N GLU A 9 8.31 17.56 0.89
CA GLU A 9 8.16 18.14 2.23
C GLU A 9 8.79 17.23 3.30
N LYS A 10 8.57 15.90 3.16
CA LYS A 10 9.17 14.87 3.99
C LYS A 10 10.30 14.21 3.22
N PRO A 11 11.56 14.59 3.46
CA PRO A 11 12.68 14.21 2.62
C PRO A 11 12.85 12.68 2.50
N PHE A 12 13.46 12.28 1.42
CA PHE A 12 14.03 10.95 1.28
C PHE A 12 15.22 10.78 2.26
N SER A 13 15.57 9.54 2.56
CA SER A 13 16.85 9.27 3.22
C SER A 13 18.01 9.65 2.29
N GLY A 14 19.16 10.01 2.86
CA GLY A 14 20.36 10.31 2.05
C GLY A 14 20.75 9.18 1.09
N VAL A 15 20.52 7.91 1.49
CA VAL A 15 20.75 6.73 0.64
C VAL A 15 19.79 6.74 -0.56
N ALA A 16 18.54 7.08 -0.37
CA ALA A 16 17.57 7.15 -1.47
C ALA A 16 17.91 8.30 -2.43
N VAL A 17 18.22 9.50 -1.91
CA VAL A 17 18.63 10.64 -2.74
C VAL A 17 19.87 10.30 -3.56
N LYS A 18 20.86 9.64 -2.95
CA LYS A 18 22.07 9.20 -3.65
C LYS A 18 21.73 8.24 -4.79
N GLY A 19 20.95 7.18 -4.52
CA GLY A 19 20.55 6.22 -5.55
C GLY A 19 19.71 6.83 -6.68
N ILE A 20 18.81 7.78 -6.36
CA ILE A 20 18.05 8.53 -7.38
C ILE A 20 19.00 9.35 -8.27
N LYS A 21 19.93 10.08 -7.66
CA LYS A 21 20.92 10.89 -8.41
C LYS A 21 21.83 10.04 -9.29
N GLU A 22 22.32 8.90 -8.80
CA GLU A 22 23.12 7.97 -9.59
C GLU A 22 22.41 7.53 -10.88
N VAL A 23 21.09 7.30 -10.84
CA VAL A 23 20.29 6.96 -12.02
C VAL A 23 20.23 8.15 -13.00
N PHE A 24 20.01 9.37 -12.51
CA PHE A 24 19.93 10.55 -13.37
C PHE A 24 21.29 10.99 -13.90
N ASP A 25 22.34 10.89 -13.09
CA ASP A 25 23.72 11.19 -13.53
C ASP A 25 24.17 10.24 -14.66
N ALA A 26 23.80 8.94 -14.56
CA ALA A 26 24.08 7.96 -15.61
C ALA A 26 23.33 8.28 -16.93
N ALA A 27 22.15 8.89 -16.85
CA ALA A 27 21.37 9.36 -18.00
C ALA A 27 21.79 10.77 -18.49
N GLY A 28 22.72 11.43 -17.79
CA GLY A 28 23.16 12.79 -18.13
C GLY A 28 22.12 13.87 -17.82
N TYR A 29 21.27 13.66 -16.81
CA TYR A 29 20.22 14.62 -16.41
C TYR A 29 20.66 15.51 -15.25
N GLU A 30 20.19 16.76 -15.27
CA GLU A 30 20.36 17.69 -14.14
C GLU A 30 19.34 17.36 -13.05
N THR A 31 19.80 17.27 -11.80
CA THR A 31 18.91 17.02 -10.64
C THR A 31 18.80 18.26 -9.75
N VAL A 32 17.59 18.72 -9.54
CA VAL A 32 17.23 19.77 -8.57
C VAL A 32 16.57 19.10 -7.36
N LEU A 33 17.00 19.50 -6.16
CA LEU A 33 16.47 18.96 -4.91
C LEU A 33 15.75 20.07 -4.13
N LEU A 34 14.45 19.89 -3.88
CA LEU A 34 13.63 20.72 -3.02
C LEU A 34 13.11 19.88 -1.85
N GLU A 35 13.72 20.02 -0.70
CA GLU A 35 13.37 19.26 0.51
C GLU A 35 12.91 20.17 1.65
N LYS A 36 12.02 19.66 2.50
CA LYS A 36 11.56 20.32 3.72
C LYS A 36 10.96 21.71 3.48
N TYR A 37 10.45 21.95 2.28
CA TYR A 37 9.75 23.20 2.00
C TYR A 37 8.44 23.26 2.80
N THR A 38 8.05 24.47 3.20
CA THR A 38 6.88 24.73 4.05
C THR A 38 5.79 25.50 3.32
N GLU A 39 6.17 26.18 2.25
CA GLU A 39 5.27 27.02 1.47
C GLU A 39 5.10 26.47 0.06
N LYS A 40 3.87 26.38 -0.41
CA LYS A 40 3.55 25.94 -1.77
C LYS A 40 4.27 26.78 -2.85
N ALA A 41 4.48 28.06 -2.60
CA ALA A 41 5.18 28.95 -3.50
C ALA A 41 6.58 28.45 -3.88
N GLN A 42 7.28 27.80 -2.95
CA GLN A 42 8.59 27.20 -3.21
C GLN A 42 8.51 26.05 -4.24
N LEU A 43 7.44 25.24 -4.19
CA LEU A 43 7.19 24.20 -5.17
C LEU A 43 6.83 24.79 -6.54
N LEU A 44 5.98 25.84 -6.56
CA LEU A 44 5.59 26.51 -7.80
C LEU A 44 6.79 27.14 -8.52
N GLU A 45 7.72 27.72 -7.77
CA GLU A 45 8.97 28.27 -8.32
C GLU A 45 9.88 27.15 -8.86
N ALA A 46 10.07 26.08 -8.07
CA ALA A 46 10.99 25.01 -8.43
C ALA A 46 10.52 24.16 -9.62
N VAL A 47 9.19 24.08 -9.86
CA VAL A 47 8.63 23.25 -10.95
C VAL A 47 8.58 23.98 -12.29
N ALA A 48 8.84 25.31 -12.32
CA ALA A 48 8.57 26.14 -13.48
C ALA A 48 9.36 25.79 -14.74
N ASP A 49 10.59 25.26 -14.60
CA ASP A 49 11.53 24.99 -15.70
C ASP A 49 12.07 23.55 -15.74
N VAL A 50 11.37 22.58 -15.13
CA VAL A 50 11.79 21.18 -15.10
C VAL A 50 11.02 20.31 -16.08
N ASP A 51 11.68 19.28 -16.63
CA ASP A 51 11.09 18.31 -17.56
C ASP A 51 10.36 17.19 -16.83
N ALA A 52 10.81 16.83 -15.62
CA ALA A 52 10.26 15.74 -14.85
C ALA A 52 10.27 16.02 -13.35
N MET A 53 9.40 15.37 -12.59
CA MET A 53 9.33 15.54 -11.14
C MET A 53 9.10 14.21 -10.43
N ILE A 54 9.84 13.99 -9.32
CA ILE A 54 9.56 12.96 -8.32
C ILE A 54 8.94 13.61 -7.10
N ILE A 55 7.82 13.05 -6.63
CA ILE A 55 7.17 13.43 -5.37
C ILE A 55 6.95 12.22 -4.45
N ARG A 56 6.66 12.48 -3.18
CA ARG A 56 6.21 11.46 -2.21
C ARG A 56 4.77 11.68 -1.79
N SER A 57 4.54 12.48 -0.76
CA SER A 57 3.22 12.86 -0.26
C SER A 57 2.80 14.27 -0.67
N ASP A 58 3.63 14.93 -1.41
CA ASP A 58 3.46 16.28 -1.90
C ASP A 58 2.28 16.34 -2.88
N LYS A 59 1.49 17.39 -2.80
CA LYS A 59 0.29 17.52 -3.61
C LYS A 59 0.61 18.16 -4.95
N VAL A 60 0.22 17.52 -6.03
CA VAL A 60 0.31 18.04 -7.41
C VAL A 60 -1.11 18.29 -7.89
N ASP A 61 -1.59 19.49 -7.68
CA ASP A 61 -2.89 19.98 -8.14
C ASP A 61 -2.76 20.84 -9.41
N ALA A 62 -3.89 21.34 -9.90
CA ALA A 62 -3.93 22.16 -11.11
C ALA A 62 -2.99 23.37 -11.04
N GLU A 63 -2.85 24.04 -9.88
CA GLU A 63 -1.97 25.20 -9.73
C GLU A 63 -0.49 24.85 -9.90
N VAL A 64 -0.06 23.69 -9.38
CA VAL A 64 1.30 23.18 -9.59
C VAL A 64 1.53 22.86 -11.07
N LEU A 65 0.55 22.23 -11.72
CA LEU A 65 0.62 21.89 -13.15
C LEU A 65 0.58 23.15 -14.03
N ASP A 66 -0.18 24.17 -13.63
CA ASP A 66 -0.19 25.48 -14.31
C ASP A 66 1.17 26.18 -14.25
N ALA A 67 1.89 26.06 -13.14
CA ALA A 67 3.24 26.59 -12.98
C ALA A 67 4.30 25.80 -13.79
N ALA A 68 4.09 24.51 -13.97
CA ALA A 68 5.02 23.55 -14.55
C ALA A 68 5.04 23.57 -16.10
N LYS A 69 5.52 24.65 -16.70
CA LYS A 69 5.42 24.93 -18.15
C LYS A 69 6.10 23.91 -19.08
N GLN A 70 7.10 23.20 -18.58
CA GLN A 70 7.91 22.24 -19.37
C GLN A 70 7.76 20.79 -18.89
N LEU A 71 6.98 20.58 -17.83
CA LEU A 71 6.82 19.27 -17.21
C LEU A 71 6.19 18.27 -18.18
N LYS A 72 6.82 17.12 -18.36
CA LYS A 72 6.37 16.01 -19.21
C LYS A 72 5.86 14.83 -18.38
N ILE A 73 6.44 14.64 -17.20
CA ILE A 73 6.12 13.50 -16.33
C ILE A 73 6.26 13.86 -14.85
N VAL A 74 5.31 13.41 -14.05
CA VAL A 74 5.40 13.35 -12.60
C VAL A 74 5.30 11.91 -12.12
N VAL A 75 6.24 11.49 -11.26
CA VAL A 75 6.21 10.15 -10.67
C VAL A 75 6.09 10.24 -9.15
N ARG A 76 5.03 9.63 -8.63
CA ARG A 76 4.87 9.45 -7.19
C ARG A 76 5.68 8.24 -6.72
N ALA A 77 6.69 8.47 -5.89
CA ALA A 77 7.48 7.39 -5.26
C ALA A 77 6.65 6.65 -4.20
N GLY A 78 5.86 5.71 -4.64
CA GLY A 78 4.97 4.86 -3.83
C GLY A 78 3.76 4.33 -4.61
N ALA A 79 2.92 3.51 -3.97
CA ALA A 79 1.82 2.81 -4.64
C ALA A 79 0.53 3.65 -4.81
N GLY A 80 0.13 4.43 -3.78
CA GLY A 80 -1.01 5.35 -3.91
C GLY A 80 -0.66 6.56 -4.76
N TYR A 81 -1.63 7.24 -5.33
CA TYR A 81 -1.43 8.44 -6.14
C TYR A 81 -2.56 9.47 -5.96
N ASP A 82 -3.26 9.39 -4.84
CA ASP A 82 -4.39 10.28 -4.49
C ASP A 82 -3.98 11.75 -4.32
N ASN A 83 -2.68 12.02 -4.28
CA ASN A 83 -2.08 13.34 -4.16
C ASN A 83 -1.72 13.98 -5.52
N ILE A 84 -2.05 13.33 -6.64
CA ILE A 84 -1.91 13.89 -8.00
C ILE A 84 -3.30 14.10 -8.58
N ASP A 85 -3.58 15.30 -9.07
CA ASP A 85 -4.76 15.61 -9.85
C ASP A 85 -4.58 15.04 -11.27
N LEU A 86 -5.17 13.86 -11.52
CA LEU A 86 -5.01 13.14 -12.78
C LEU A 86 -5.70 13.83 -13.95
N GLU A 87 -6.84 14.49 -13.69
CA GLU A 87 -7.57 15.23 -14.73
C GLU A 87 -6.77 16.44 -15.20
N ALA A 88 -6.26 17.22 -14.23
CA ALA A 88 -5.38 18.34 -14.53
C ALA A 88 -4.09 17.88 -15.22
N ALA A 89 -3.45 16.78 -14.77
CA ALA A 89 -2.25 16.26 -15.41
C ALA A 89 -2.53 15.88 -16.88
N THR A 90 -3.66 15.23 -17.15
CA THR A 90 -4.07 14.89 -18.52
C THR A 90 -4.33 16.13 -19.37
N ALA A 91 -5.00 17.15 -18.82
CA ALA A 91 -5.26 18.42 -19.51
C ALA A 91 -3.96 19.15 -19.90
N HIS A 92 -2.93 19.06 -19.03
CA HIS A 92 -1.59 19.64 -19.27
C HIS A 92 -0.68 18.72 -20.11
N LYS A 93 -1.17 17.54 -20.53
CA LYS A 93 -0.38 16.52 -21.24
C LYS A 93 0.84 16.01 -20.44
N VAL A 94 0.74 16.04 -19.14
CA VAL A 94 1.74 15.51 -18.21
C VAL A 94 1.41 14.06 -17.88
N VAL A 95 2.35 13.17 -18.10
CA VAL A 95 2.20 11.75 -17.70
C VAL A 95 2.35 11.63 -16.19
N ALA A 96 1.36 11.06 -15.52
CA ALA A 96 1.42 10.75 -14.11
C ALA A 96 1.68 9.25 -13.90
N MET A 97 2.70 8.90 -13.13
CA MET A 97 3.03 7.52 -12.78
C MET A 97 3.17 7.33 -11.27
N ASN A 98 3.09 6.08 -10.84
CA ASN A 98 3.41 5.65 -9.49
C ASN A 98 4.44 4.51 -9.51
N THR A 99 4.91 4.09 -8.32
CA THR A 99 5.86 2.96 -8.21
C THR A 99 5.21 1.78 -7.46
N PRO A 100 4.30 1.02 -8.12
CA PRO A 100 3.60 -0.07 -7.47
C PRO A 100 4.58 -1.20 -7.08
N GLY A 101 4.31 -1.86 -5.96
CA GLY A 101 5.06 -3.04 -5.51
C GLY A 101 6.34 -2.75 -4.74
N GLN A 102 6.90 -1.54 -4.78
CA GLN A 102 8.17 -1.21 -4.13
C GLN A 102 8.13 -1.31 -2.59
N ASN A 103 6.95 -1.15 -2.00
CA ASN A 103 6.70 -1.29 -0.57
C ASN A 103 6.01 -2.61 -0.20
N ALA A 104 5.81 -3.51 -1.16
CA ALA A 104 4.96 -4.69 -0.95
C ALA A 104 5.53 -5.66 0.09
N ASN A 105 6.85 -5.85 0.11
CA ASN A 105 7.50 -6.69 1.12
C ASN A 105 7.36 -6.10 2.53
N SER A 106 7.58 -4.81 2.67
CA SER A 106 7.44 -4.08 3.94
C SER A 106 6.03 -4.24 4.55
N VAL A 107 4.99 -4.06 3.72
CA VAL A 107 3.60 -4.29 4.16
C VAL A 107 3.38 -5.74 4.56
N ALA A 108 3.89 -6.69 3.78
CA ALA A 108 3.75 -8.11 4.08
C ALA A 108 4.44 -8.51 5.41
N GLU A 109 5.62 -7.98 5.69
CA GLU A 109 6.29 -8.20 6.98
C GLU A 109 5.48 -7.64 8.14
N LEU A 110 4.91 -6.44 7.99
CA LEU A 110 4.03 -5.87 9.03
C LEU A 110 2.81 -6.74 9.29
N VAL A 111 2.20 -7.36 8.25
CA VAL A 111 1.10 -8.33 8.44
C VAL A 111 1.51 -9.43 9.41
N PHE A 112 2.72 -10.01 9.27
CA PHE A 112 3.19 -11.05 10.19
C PHE A 112 3.52 -10.51 11.57
N GLY A 113 4.05 -9.30 11.68
CA GLY A 113 4.21 -8.61 12.96
C GLY A 113 2.88 -8.48 13.71
N LEU A 114 1.82 -8.02 13.03
CA LEU A 114 0.47 -7.91 13.57
C LEU A 114 -0.12 -9.29 13.94
N LEU A 115 0.10 -10.31 13.10
CA LEU A 115 -0.40 -11.66 13.35
C LEU A 115 0.27 -12.32 14.55
N VAL A 116 1.60 -12.23 14.68
CA VAL A 116 2.34 -12.74 15.85
C VAL A 116 1.86 -12.02 17.12
N TYR A 117 1.71 -10.72 17.07
CA TYR A 117 1.21 -9.92 18.17
C TYR A 117 -0.20 -10.35 18.60
N ALA A 118 -1.14 -10.48 17.65
CA ALA A 118 -2.52 -10.90 17.92
C ALA A 118 -2.62 -12.35 18.42
N LYS A 119 -1.83 -13.29 17.83
CA LYS A 119 -1.81 -14.71 18.24
C LYS A 119 -1.17 -14.91 19.62
N ARG A 120 -0.29 -14.02 20.05
CA ARG A 120 0.34 -14.03 21.38
C ARG A 120 -0.37 -13.10 22.37
N ASN A 121 -1.70 -12.89 22.18
CA ASN A 121 -2.57 -12.10 23.04
C ASN A 121 -2.00 -10.70 23.33
N PHE A 122 -1.48 -10.04 22.27
CA PHE A 122 -0.88 -8.69 22.37
C PHE A 122 0.24 -8.59 23.42
N PHE A 123 0.95 -9.71 23.62
CA PHE A 123 2.04 -9.85 24.59
C PHE A 123 1.67 -9.49 26.05
N ASN A 124 0.41 -9.77 26.45
CA ASN A 124 -0.11 -9.46 27.77
C ASN A 124 0.35 -10.44 28.88
N GLY A 125 1.26 -11.34 28.59
CA GLY A 125 1.80 -12.33 29.53
C GLY A 125 1.02 -13.64 29.61
N THR A 126 -0.14 -13.76 28.94
CA THR A 126 -0.88 -15.02 28.87
C THR A 126 -0.43 -15.90 27.72
N SER A 127 -0.71 -17.21 27.80
CA SER A 127 -0.40 -18.16 26.73
C SER A 127 -1.22 -17.88 25.50
N GLY A 128 -0.56 -17.63 24.35
CA GLY A 128 -1.18 -17.50 23.03
C GLY A 128 -1.10 -18.79 22.23
N THR A 129 -1.24 -18.63 20.90
CA THR A 129 -1.18 -19.73 19.92
C THR A 129 -0.17 -19.43 18.81
N GLU A 130 0.14 -20.42 17.99
CA GLU A 130 1.09 -20.34 16.89
C GLU A 130 0.39 -20.05 15.56
N LEU A 131 1.18 -19.57 14.58
CA LEU A 131 0.76 -19.43 13.18
C LEU A 131 0.90 -20.75 12.40
N LYS A 132 1.81 -21.61 12.82
CA LYS A 132 2.08 -22.91 12.18
C LYS A 132 0.80 -23.70 11.96
N ALA A 133 0.67 -24.29 10.78
CA ALA A 133 -0.48 -25.07 10.32
C ALA A 133 -1.83 -24.33 10.30
N LYS A 134 -1.87 -23.02 10.55
CA LYS A 134 -3.09 -22.20 10.37
C LYS A 134 -3.33 -21.89 8.91
N ARG A 135 -4.60 -21.74 8.55
CA ARG A 135 -5.05 -21.38 7.20
C ARG A 135 -5.09 -19.85 7.09
N LEU A 136 -4.26 -19.32 6.20
CA LEU A 136 -4.23 -17.89 5.89
C LEU A 136 -4.92 -17.63 4.56
N GLY A 137 -6.05 -16.93 4.60
CA GLY A 137 -6.74 -16.41 3.43
C GLY A 137 -6.19 -15.04 3.02
N ILE A 138 -5.85 -14.90 1.75
CA ILE A 138 -5.35 -13.66 1.15
C ILE A 138 -6.42 -13.12 0.21
N LEU A 139 -7.02 -11.98 0.56
CA LEU A 139 -7.98 -11.30 -0.30
C LEU A 139 -7.26 -10.27 -1.17
N ALA A 140 -7.19 -10.54 -2.44
CA ALA A 140 -6.38 -9.97 -3.52
C ALA A 140 -4.92 -10.47 -3.56
N PHE A 141 -4.53 -11.01 -4.73
CA PHE A 141 -3.24 -11.65 -4.97
C PHE A 141 -2.30 -10.78 -5.82
N GLY A 142 -2.29 -9.46 -5.52
CA GLY A 142 -1.37 -8.48 -6.09
C GLY A 142 0.03 -8.55 -5.45
N ALA A 143 0.81 -7.47 -5.59
CA ALA A 143 2.20 -7.44 -5.10
C ALA A 143 2.32 -7.72 -3.59
N VAL A 144 1.44 -7.17 -2.75
CA VAL A 144 1.44 -7.41 -1.30
C VAL A 144 0.99 -8.84 -1.00
N GLY A 145 -0.14 -9.31 -1.56
CA GLY A 145 -0.66 -10.65 -1.34
C GLY A 145 0.35 -11.75 -1.68
N ARG A 146 1.09 -11.59 -2.77
CA ARG A 146 2.17 -12.54 -3.17
C ARG A 146 3.32 -12.57 -2.16
N ASN A 147 3.72 -11.43 -1.61
CA ASN A 147 4.74 -11.37 -0.56
C ASN A 147 4.23 -11.97 0.75
N VAL A 148 2.97 -11.72 1.12
CA VAL A 148 2.33 -12.35 2.28
C VAL A 148 2.31 -13.88 2.11
N ALA A 149 1.93 -14.39 0.94
CA ALA A 149 1.97 -15.82 0.64
C ALA A 149 3.38 -16.41 0.77
N ARG A 150 4.39 -15.71 0.26
CA ARG A 150 5.79 -16.14 0.37
C ARG A 150 6.27 -16.24 1.82
N ILE A 151 5.95 -15.24 2.65
CA ILE A 151 6.34 -15.22 4.06
C ILE A 151 5.56 -16.27 4.86
N ALA A 152 4.26 -16.46 4.57
CA ALA A 152 3.41 -17.46 5.22
C ALA A 152 3.97 -18.89 5.13
N LYS A 153 4.60 -19.22 4.01
CA LYS A 153 5.26 -20.53 3.83
C LYS A 153 6.40 -20.73 4.82
N GLY A 154 7.15 -19.67 5.17
CA GLY A 154 8.20 -19.74 6.19
C GLY A 154 7.66 -19.96 7.61
N PHE A 155 6.36 -19.71 7.84
CA PHE A 155 5.65 -20.05 9.08
C PHE A 155 4.94 -21.41 9.02
N ASP A 156 5.16 -22.22 7.99
CA ASP A 156 4.45 -23.49 7.76
C ASP A 156 2.91 -23.33 7.77
N MET A 157 2.39 -22.20 7.24
CA MET A 157 0.96 -21.97 7.11
C MET A 157 0.40 -22.59 5.83
N GLN A 158 -0.88 -22.94 5.86
CA GLN A 158 -1.65 -23.28 4.66
C GLN A 158 -2.19 -21.97 4.07
N VAL A 159 -1.89 -21.70 2.80
CA VAL A 159 -2.24 -20.41 2.18
C VAL A 159 -3.32 -20.61 1.12
N LEU A 160 -4.39 -19.82 1.25
CA LEU A 160 -5.48 -19.73 0.29
C LEU A 160 -5.53 -18.29 -0.24
N ALA A 161 -5.98 -18.08 -1.47
CA ALA A 161 -6.20 -16.75 -2.00
C ALA A 161 -7.43 -16.68 -2.91
N TYR A 162 -8.06 -15.51 -2.90
CA TYR A 162 -9.07 -15.10 -3.85
C TYR A 162 -8.71 -13.72 -4.42
N ASP A 163 -8.80 -13.59 -5.72
CA ASP A 163 -8.64 -12.31 -6.43
C ASP A 163 -9.61 -12.29 -7.62
N ALA A 164 -10.39 -11.23 -7.76
CA ALA A 164 -11.39 -11.10 -8.83
C ALA A 164 -10.75 -10.94 -10.24
N TYR A 165 -9.48 -10.55 -10.30
CA TYR A 165 -8.78 -10.21 -11.54
C TYR A 165 -7.54 -11.07 -11.81
N CYS A 166 -7.04 -11.79 -10.81
CA CYS A 166 -5.90 -12.69 -10.97
C CYS A 166 -6.40 -14.11 -11.28
N PRO A 167 -6.03 -14.72 -12.43
CA PRO A 167 -6.42 -16.07 -12.75
C PRO A 167 -5.99 -17.09 -11.69
N ALA A 168 -6.82 -18.12 -11.46
CA ALA A 168 -6.55 -19.16 -10.47
C ALA A 168 -5.21 -19.85 -10.70
N GLU A 169 -4.85 -20.11 -11.96
CA GLU A 169 -3.60 -20.75 -12.36
C GLU A 169 -2.36 -19.95 -11.91
N VAL A 170 -2.47 -18.63 -11.87
CA VAL A 170 -1.38 -17.75 -11.39
C VAL A 170 -1.22 -17.84 -9.87
N ILE A 171 -2.32 -18.00 -9.14
CA ILE A 171 -2.32 -18.21 -7.69
C ILE A 171 -1.73 -19.61 -7.38
N GLU A 172 -2.17 -20.62 -8.09
CA GLU A 172 -1.72 -22.00 -7.91
C GLU A 172 -0.25 -22.20 -8.29
N ALA A 173 0.21 -21.55 -9.36
CA ALA A 173 1.62 -21.56 -9.75
C ALA A 173 2.54 -20.96 -8.66
N ALA A 174 2.00 -20.08 -7.80
CA ALA A 174 2.71 -19.61 -6.62
C ALA A 174 2.66 -20.58 -5.44
N GLY A 175 2.06 -21.78 -5.60
CA GLY A 175 1.88 -22.79 -4.54
C GLY A 175 0.91 -22.32 -3.45
N VAL A 176 -0.15 -21.63 -3.85
CA VAL A 176 -1.25 -21.14 -3.01
C VAL A 176 -2.55 -21.75 -3.53
N LYS A 177 -3.44 -22.19 -2.65
CA LYS A 177 -4.74 -22.71 -3.06
C LYS A 177 -5.63 -21.58 -3.53
N ALA A 178 -6.04 -21.58 -4.80
CA ALA A 178 -7.06 -20.66 -5.29
C ALA A 178 -8.45 -21.09 -4.80
N VAL A 179 -9.30 -20.14 -4.41
CA VAL A 179 -10.71 -20.37 -4.07
C VAL A 179 -11.63 -19.51 -4.94
N GLY A 180 -12.88 -19.90 -5.09
CA GLY A 180 -13.79 -19.34 -6.08
C GLY A 180 -14.46 -18.03 -5.68
N SER A 181 -14.42 -17.65 -4.40
CA SER A 181 -15.06 -16.41 -3.91
C SER A 181 -14.45 -15.91 -2.60
N ALA A 182 -14.73 -14.64 -2.27
CA ALA A 182 -14.40 -14.08 -0.97
C ALA A 182 -15.12 -14.84 0.16
N ALA A 183 -16.36 -15.25 -0.04
CA ALA A 183 -17.11 -16.02 0.95
C ALA A 183 -16.43 -17.34 1.28
N GLU A 184 -16.03 -18.09 0.27
CA GLU A 184 -15.29 -19.35 0.43
C GLU A 184 -13.93 -19.11 1.11
N LEU A 185 -13.23 -18.01 0.78
CA LEU A 185 -11.98 -17.64 1.42
C LEU A 185 -12.15 -17.47 2.94
N PHE A 186 -13.18 -16.72 3.36
CA PHE A 186 -13.44 -16.50 4.78
C PHE A 186 -13.85 -17.79 5.50
N GLU A 187 -14.70 -18.62 4.91
CA GLU A 187 -15.13 -19.90 5.48
C GLU A 187 -13.98 -20.89 5.71
N GLN A 188 -13.01 -20.90 4.80
CA GLN A 188 -11.89 -21.86 4.84
C GLN A 188 -10.66 -21.34 5.58
N SER A 189 -10.65 -20.10 6.07
CA SER A 189 -9.46 -19.48 6.65
C SER A 189 -9.59 -19.24 8.15
N ASP A 190 -8.55 -19.50 8.93
CA ASP A 190 -8.46 -19.12 10.33
C ASP A 190 -8.07 -17.65 10.49
N ILE A 191 -7.46 -17.08 9.46
CA ILE A 191 -6.98 -15.71 9.38
C ILE A 191 -7.25 -15.21 7.97
N VAL A 192 -7.79 -14.00 7.83
CA VAL A 192 -7.91 -13.33 6.52
C VAL A 192 -7.14 -12.02 6.53
N SER A 193 -6.27 -11.84 5.53
CA SER A 193 -5.52 -10.61 5.29
C SER A 193 -6.01 -9.91 4.03
N LEU A 194 -6.34 -8.62 4.18
CA LEU A 194 -6.96 -7.79 3.14
C LEU A 194 -5.90 -7.00 2.38
N HIS A 195 -5.92 -7.09 1.04
CA HIS A 195 -5.01 -6.37 0.14
C HIS A 195 -5.74 -5.75 -1.06
N ILE A 196 -7.08 -5.63 -0.96
CA ILE A 196 -7.93 -5.01 -1.98
C ILE A 196 -7.81 -3.47 -1.97
N PRO A 197 -7.86 -2.79 -3.13
CA PRO A 197 -7.97 -1.34 -3.19
C PRO A 197 -9.36 -0.88 -2.74
N ALA A 198 -9.53 0.40 -2.43
CA ALA A 198 -10.83 1.02 -2.22
C ALA A 198 -11.39 1.53 -3.55
N THR A 199 -12.31 0.78 -4.15
CA THR A 199 -13.07 1.14 -5.35
C THR A 199 -14.55 1.24 -5.03
N ALA A 200 -15.39 1.59 -6.00
CA ALA A 200 -16.84 1.59 -5.82
C ALA A 200 -17.36 0.21 -5.38
N GLU A 201 -16.78 -0.88 -5.92
CA GLU A 201 -17.21 -2.25 -5.64
C GLU A 201 -16.67 -2.79 -4.31
N THR A 202 -15.51 -2.31 -3.86
CA THR A 202 -14.85 -2.82 -2.65
C THR A 202 -15.13 -2.00 -1.40
N ARG A 203 -15.66 -0.77 -1.53
CA ARG A 203 -16.06 0.03 -0.39
C ARG A 203 -17.11 -0.72 0.45
N GLN A 204 -16.85 -0.84 1.76
CA GLN A 204 -17.69 -1.53 2.73
C GLN A 204 -18.05 -2.98 2.35
N SER A 205 -17.29 -3.59 1.42
CA SER A 205 -17.52 -4.98 1.00
C SER A 205 -17.15 -5.99 2.10
N ILE A 206 -16.26 -5.60 3.01
CA ILE A 206 -15.92 -6.41 4.19
C ILE A 206 -16.91 -6.08 5.28
N ASN A 207 -18.04 -6.75 5.19
CA ASN A 207 -19.22 -6.56 6.01
C ASN A 207 -19.40 -7.67 7.05
N ARG A 208 -20.43 -7.57 7.88
CA ARG A 208 -20.77 -8.54 8.91
C ARG A 208 -20.96 -9.95 8.36
N GLU A 209 -21.70 -10.09 7.26
CA GLU A 209 -22.01 -11.39 6.67
C GLU A 209 -20.71 -12.13 6.28
N LEU A 210 -19.79 -11.42 5.64
CA LEU A 210 -18.53 -11.99 5.20
C LEU A 210 -17.62 -12.35 6.37
N VAL A 211 -17.43 -11.42 7.32
CA VAL A 211 -16.53 -11.64 8.47
C VAL A 211 -17.06 -12.72 9.40
N ASN A 212 -18.39 -12.87 9.54
CA ASN A 212 -18.99 -13.90 10.37
C ASN A 212 -18.76 -15.33 9.86
N LYS A 213 -18.34 -15.49 8.60
CA LYS A 213 -17.95 -16.79 8.03
C LYS A 213 -16.60 -17.30 8.56
N LEU A 214 -15.79 -16.45 9.18
CA LEU A 214 -14.57 -16.88 9.84
C LEU A 214 -14.86 -17.93 10.92
N PRO A 215 -14.10 -19.03 10.99
CA PRO A 215 -14.17 -20.00 12.06
C PRO A 215 -13.96 -19.38 13.44
N LYS A 216 -14.29 -20.14 14.48
CA LYS A 216 -14.07 -19.71 15.86
C LYS A 216 -12.60 -19.35 16.11
N GLY A 217 -12.35 -18.18 16.72
CA GLY A 217 -11.00 -17.64 16.96
C GLY A 217 -10.38 -16.99 15.73
N GLY A 218 -11.21 -16.63 14.74
CA GLY A 218 -10.78 -15.98 13.50
C GLY A 218 -10.11 -14.63 13.71
N ILE A 219 -9.20 -14.27 12.82
CA ILE A 219 -8.51 -12.98 12.82
C ILE A 219 -8.67 -12.30 11.46
N LEU A 220 -9.13 -11.05 11.49
CA LEU A 220 -9.12 -10.17 10.32
C LEU A 220 -7.93 -9.21 10.41
N VAL A 221 -7.14 -9.14 9.34
CA VAL A 221 -6.00 -8.20 9.23
C VAL A 221 -6.25 -7.23 8.08
N ASN A 222 -6.19 -5.93 8.35
CA ASN A 222 -6.33 -4.91 7.31
C ASN A 222 -5.10 -4.00 7.24
N THR A 223 -4.28 -4.18 6.21
CA THR A 223 -3.19 -3.28 5.85
C THR A 223 -3.43 -2.60 4.48
N ALA A 224 -4.65 -2.66 3.98
CA ALA A 224 -5.06 -2.14 2.67
C ALA A 224 -5.64 -0.73 2.76
N ARG A 225 -6.95 -0.62 3.03
CA ARG A 225 -7.70 0.64 3.12
C ARG A 225 -8.80 0.51 4.18
N LYS A 226 -9.08 1.58 4.94
CA LYS A 226 -10.17 1.58 5.93
C LYS A 226 -11.54 1.53 5.25
N GLU A 227 -11.67 2.15 4.10
CA GLU A 227 -12.91 2.28 3.35
C GLU A 227 -13.49 0.94 2.87
N VAL A 228 -12.71 -0.14 2.85
CA VAL A 228 -13.21 -1.46 2.48
C VAL A 228 -13.99 -2.14 3.60
N ILE A 229 -13.82 -1.68 4.85
CA ILE A 229 -14.52 -2.21 6.03
C ILE A 229 -15.86 -1.48 6.23
N ASN A 230 -16.92 -2.23 6.45
CA ASN A 230 -18.13 -1.71 7.06
C ASN A 230 -17.93 -1.67 8.59
N GLU A 231 -17.43 -0.54 9.09
CA GLU A 231 -17.02 -0.41 10.49
C GLU A 231 -18.17 -0.62 11.48
N ALA A 232 -19.38 -0.12 11.15
CA ALA A 232 -20.54 -0.28 12.00
C ALA A 232 -20.94 -1.76 12.16
N GLU A 233 -20.94 -2.50 11.06
CA GLU A 233 -21.28 -3.92 11.08
C GLU A 233 -20.18 -4.76 11.73
N LEU A 234 -18.90 -4.41 11.55
CA LEU A 234 -17.80 -5.09 12.21
C LEU A 234 -17.80 -4.87 13.72
N LEU A 235 -18.10 -3.64 14.19
CA LEU A 235 -18.28 -3.33 15.62
C LEU A 235 -19.40 -4.18 16.23
N ALA A 236 -20.57 -4.24 15.56
CA ALA A 236 -21.68 -5.07 16.02
C ALA A 236 -21.32 -6.55 16.10
N LEU A 237 -20.59 -7.05 15.09
CA LEU A 237 -20.13 -8.44 15.08
C LEU A 237 -19.13 -8.74 16.20
N LEU A 238 -18.17 -7.85 16.46
CA LEU A 238 -17.20 -8.01 17.54
C LEU A 238 -17.86 -7.99 18.93
N ALA A 239 -18.99 -7.29 19.09
CA ALA A 239 -19.76 -7.32 20.32
C ALA A 239 -20.44 -8.68 20.56
N GLU A 240 -20.82 -9.39 19.50
CA GLU A 240 -21.46 -10.71 19.58
C GLU A 240 -20.47 -11.88 19.57
N ARG A 241 -19.39 -11.75 18.75
CA ARG A 241 -18.38 -12.77 18.54
C ARG A 241 -17.12 -12.42 19.35
N GLU A 242 -17.11 -12.78 20.64
CA GLU A 242 -16.00 -12.50 21.56
C GLU A 242 -14.69 -13.22 21.19
N ASP A 243 -14.77 -14.19 20.30
CA ASP A 243 -13.64 -14.98 19.79
C ASP A 243 -12.90 -14.31 18.63
N LEU A 244 -13.52 -13.35 17.93
CA LEU A 244 -12.92 -12.67 16.79
C LEU A 244 -11.92 -11.59 17.20
N LYS A 245 -10.86 -11.44 16.39
CA LYS A 245 -9.89 -10.35 16.52
C LYS A 245 -9.81 -9.54 15.23
N TYR A 246 -9.65 -8.23 15.37
CA TYR A 246 -9.37 -7.30 14.27
C TYR A 246 -8.08 -6.55 14.53
N VAL A 247 -7.11 -6.64 13.61
CA VAL A 247 -5.84 -5.92 13.68
C VAL A 247 -5.57 -5.16 12.38
N THR A 248 -5.05 -3.95 12.50
CA THR A 248 -4.88 -3.07 11.34
C THR A 248 -3.69 -2.13 11.52
N ASP A 249 -3.12 -1.63 10.41
CA ASP A 249 -2.16 -0.52 10.41
C ASP A 249 -2.80 0.79 9.93
N ILE A 250 -4.11 0.76 9.71
CA ILE A 250 -4.87 1.91 9.23
C ILE A 250 -5.94 2.23 10.26
N LYS A 251 -5.78 3.36 10.91
CA LYS A 251 -6.70 3.81 11.94
C LYS A 251 -8.13 3.93 11.38
N PRO A 252 -9.13 3.17 11.91
CA PRO A 252 -10.52 3.30 11.55
C PRO A 252 -11.08 4.67 11.94
N ASP A 253 -12.18 5.07 11.33
CA ASP A 253 -12.92 6.29 11.75
C ASP A 253 -13.55 6.09 13.14
N ALA A 254 -14.06 4.89 13.43
CA ALA A 254 -14.61 4.49 14.72
C ALA A 254 -13.57 3.92 15.70
N ASP A 255 -12.29 4.34 15.63
CA ASP A 255 -11.19 3.80 16.45
C ASP A 255 -11.51 3.76 17.96
N ALA A 256 -12.15 4.81 18.49
CA ALA A 256 -12.53 4.86 19.91
C ALA A 256 -13.55 3.78 20.32
N ASP A 257 -14.41 3.36 19.39
CA ASP A 257 -15.35 2.28 19.63
C ASP A 257 -14.68 0.90 19.51
N PHE A 258 -13.80 0.72 18.53
CA PHE A 258 -13.00 -0.48 18.42
C PHE A 258 -12.09 -0.69 19.64
N ALA A 259 -11.51 0.38 20.20
CA ALA A 259 -10.65 0.31 21.38
C ALA A 259 -11.32 -0.29 22.64
N LYS A 260 -12.67 -0.32 22.68
CA LYS A 260 -13.43 -0.98 23.75
C LYS A 260 -13.30 -2.52 23.74
N PHE A 261 -12.84 -3.10 22.64
CA PHE A 261 -12.61 -4.54 22.52
C PHE A 261 -11.16 -4.91 22.91
N GLU A 262 -10.81 -4.65 24.17
CA GLU A 262 -9.49 -4.95 24.72
C GLU A 262 -9.08 -6.42 24.47
N GLY A 263 -7.82 -6.63 24.06
CA GLY A 263 -7.28 -7.96 23.73
C GLY A 263 -7.83 -8.58 22.43
N ARG A 264 -8.65 -7.84 21.67
CA ARG A 264 -9.24 -8.29 20.40
C ARG A 264 -9.09 -7.29 19.25
N TYR A 265 -8.75 -6.05 19.55
CA TYR A 265 -8.48 -5.00 18.59
C TYR A 265 -7.10 -4.40 18.78
N PHE A 266 -6.46 -4.07 17.67
CA PHE A 266 -5.22 -3.28 17.66
C PHE A 266 -5.11 -2.49 16.35
N THR A 267 -4.67 -1.24 16.46
CA THR A 267 -4.22 -0.43 15.33
C THR A 267 -2.87 0.20 15.62
N THR A 268 -2.04 0.36 14.60
CA THR A 268 -0.81 1.16 14.74
C THR A 268 -1.14 2.64 14.88
N PRO A 269 -0.31 3.46 15.53
CA PRO A 269 -0.59 4.90 15.75
C PRO A 269 -0.79 5.69 14.46
N LYS A 270 -0.20 5.23 13.36
CA LYS A 270 -0.33 5.76 12.00
C LYS A 270 -0.11 4.63 11.01
N LYS A 271 -0.44 4.83 9.73
CA LYS A 271 -0.15 3.87 8.68
C LYS A 271 1.35 3.59 8.59
N MET A 272 1.77 2.35 8.86
CA MET A 272 3.17 1.94 8.98
C MET A 272 3.63 0.94 7.93
N GLY A 273 2.73 0.30 7.20
CA GLY A 273 3.07 -0.78 6.28
C GLY A 273 4.19 -0.47 5.28
N ALA A 274 4.27 0.77 4.81
CA ALA A 274 5.31 1.23 3.88
C ALA A 274 6.45 2.03 4.56
N GLN A 275 6.51 2.07 5.90
CA GLN A 275 7.44 2.92 6.66
C GLN A 275 8.74 2.18 6.98
N THR A 276 9.41 1.64 5.95
CA THR A 276 10.76 1.08 6.06
C THR A 276 11.74 1.88 5.21
N ALA A 277 13.02 1.84 5.58
CA ALA A 277 14.08 2.51 4.82
C ALA A 277 14.15 1.95 3.40
N GLU A 278 14.09 0.63 3.27
CA GLU A 278 14.16 -0.10 2.00
C GLU A 278 13.00 0.26 1.06
N ALA A 279 11.77 0.30 1.56
CA ALA A 279 10.61 0.68 0.76
C ALA A 279 10.73 2.10 0.21
N ASN A 280 11.25 3.03 1.01
CA ASN A 280 11.47 4.41 0.58
C ASN A 280 12.60 4.53 -0.46
N VAL A 281 13.71 3.81 -0.26
CA VAL A 281 14.83 3.76 -1.22
C VAL A 281 14.36 3.16 -2.55
N ASN A 282 13.74 1.99 -2.50
CA ASN A 282 13.26 1.29 -3.70
C ASN A 282 12.25 2.11 -4.49
N ALA A 283 11.31 2.77 -3.81
CA ALA A 283 10.32 3.60 -4.49
C ALA A 283 10.94 4.82 -5.17
N GLY A 284 11.93 5.46 -4.54
CA GLY A 284 12.65 6.59 -5.13
C GLY A 284 13.46 6.20 -6.37
N ILE A 285 14.24 5.12 -6.28
CA ILE A 285 15.05 4.61 -7.40
C ILE A 285 14.14 4.14 -8.54
N ALA A 286 13.05 3.44 -8.23
CA ALA A 286 12.08 3.02 -9.26
C ALA A 286 11.44 4.22 -9.97
N ALA A 287 11.15 5.31 -9.25
CA ALA A 287 10.65 6.54 -9.86
C ALA A 287 11.68 7.16 -10.82
N ALA A 288 12.95 7.18 -10.45
CA ALA A 288 14.02 7.68 -11.33
C ALA A 288 14.12 6.84 -12.61
N HIS A 289 14.14 5.51 -12.52
CA HIS A 289 14.15 4.65 -13.70
C HIS A 289 12.93 4.83 -14.59
N GLN A 290 11.74 5.06 -14.02
CA GLN A 290 10.53 5.34 -14.81
C GLN A 290 10.64 6.66 -15.57
N ILE A 291 11.20 7.70 -14.97
CA ILE A 291 11.45 8.99 -15.64
C ILE A 291 12.42 8.80 -16.80
N VAL A 292 13.56 8.13 -16.59
CA VAL A 292 14.52 7.87 -17.65
C VAL A 292 13.87 7.06 -18.78
N GLY A 293 13.20 5.94 -18.47
CA GLY A 293 12.52 5.13 -19.47
C GLY A 293 11.43 5.87 -20.25
N PHE A 294 10.72 6.80 -19.59
CA PHE A 294 9.73 7.63 -20.28
C PHE A 294 10.38 8.67 -21.20
N LEU A 295 11.39 9.39 -20.73
CA LEU A 295 12.01 10.47 -21.50
C LEU A 295 12.84 9.96 -22.67
N GLU A 296 13.47 8.78 -22.55
CA GLU A 296 14.30 8.20 -23.61
C GLU A 296 13.54 7.26 -24.56
N GLU A 297 12.60 6.47 -24.03
CA GLU A 297 11.94 5.39 -24.79
C GLU A 297 10.41 5.53 -24.86
N GLY A 298 9.80 6.52 -24.21
CA GLY A 298 8.36 6.71 -24.17
C GLY A 298 7.61 5.63 -23.36
N ILE A 299 8.26 4.95 -22.43
CA ILE A 299 7.66 3.88 -21.63
C ILE A 299 6.62 4.47 -20.69
N THR A 300 5.35 4.00 -20.80
CA THR A 300 4.21 4.44 -19.97
C THR A 300 3.56 3.30 -19.18
N LYS A 301 4.32 2.23 -18.88
CA LYS A 301 3.81 1.02 -18.23
C LYS A 301 3.06 1.29 -16.91
N PHE A 302 3.47 2.30 -16.17
CA PHE A 302 2.92 2.64 -14.85
C PHE A 302 2.10 3.93 -14.86
N GLN A 303 1.66 4.38 -16.04
CA GLN A 303 0.82 5.56 -16.18
C GLN A 303 -0.54 5.35 -15.53
N VAL A 304 -0.98 6.32 -14.71
CA VAL A 304 -2.23 6.28 -13.95
C VAL A 304 -3.28 7.28 -14.45
N ASN A 305 -2.89 8.26 -15.25
CA ASN A 305 -3.80 9.15 -15.97
C ASN A 305 -3.89 8.72 -17.44
N LYS A 306 -5.14 8.54 -17.94
CA LYS A 306 -5.40 8.14 -19.32
C LYS A 306 -6.45 9.07 -19.93
#